data_2a4461af5c4d6d093b711fb277040a83
#
_entry.id   2a4461af5c4d6d093b711fb277040a83
#
_cell.length_a   1.000
_cell.length_b   1.000
_cell.length_c   1.000
_cell.angle_alpha   90.00
_cell.angle_beta   90.00
_cell.angle_gamma   90.00
#
_symmetry.space_group_name_H-M   'P 1'
#
loop_
_entity.id
_entity.type
_entity.pdbx_description
1 polymer ?
#
loop_
_entity_poly.entity_id
_entity_poly.type
_entity_poly.pdbx_seq_one_letter_code
_entity_poly.pdbx_strand_id
1 'polypeptide(L)'
;MDFNRQNIFEATSVKKNVVWDAGLRSYMLKVYNYMAAGVLLTGIISLLSFKMSVVTDSTGMITGLTSFGNAIFNSGLKWLIMLAPLGIVFYMSFGINKMSSSKAQTVFWIFASLMGLSLSWILLVYTGVSVARVFFITSATFGAMSIYGYTTKRDLTKLGSFLMMGLIGIIIASLVNIFLKSAMMYFVVSILGVLIFVGLTAYDTQKIKNMYSASDTIEISGKKAIMGALTLYLDFINLFIMLLRLFGQRR
;
A
#
# COMPACT_ATOMS: atom_id res chain seq x y z
N MET A 1 11.89 -14.60 -54.32
CA MET A 1 12.72 -14.92 -53.13
C MET A 1 12.35 -14.14 -51.86
N ASP A 2 11.10 -13.65 -51.73
CA ASP A 2 10.70 -12.77 -50.60
C ASP A 2 9.80 -13.42 -49.53
N PHE A 3 9.24 -14.59 -49.79
CA PHE A 3 8.34 -15.28 -48.85
C PHE A 3 9.04 -15.73 -47.56
N ASN A 4 10.34 -16.03 -47.63
CA ASN A 4 11.07 -16.55 -46.46
C ASN A 4 11.53 -15.44 -45.50
N ARG A 5 11.68 -14.21 -45.96
CA ARG A 5 12.04 -13.06 -45.10
C ARG A 5 10.86 -12.54 -44.29
N GLN A 6 9.66 -12.50 -44.88
CA GLN A 6 8.46 -12.05 -44.14
C GLN A 6 8.12 -12.99 -43.00
N ASN A 7 8.17 -14.31 -43.21
CA ASN A 7 7.92 -15.30 -42.15
C ASN A 7 8.93 -15.27 -41.01
N ILE A 8 10.19 -14.90 -41.28
CA ILE A 8 11.24 -14.73 -40.25
C ILE A 8 10.99 -13.46 -39.44
N PHE A 9 10.57 -12.36 -40.06
CA PHE A 9 10.23 -11.12 -39.40
C PHE A 9 8.98 -11.26 -38.52
N GLU A 10 7.93 -11.92 -39.00
CA GLU A 10 6.72 -12.19 -38.20
C GLU A 10 7.00 -13.14 -37.05
N ALA A 11 7.74 -14.23 -37.28
CA ALA A 11 8.12 -15.17 -36.22
C ALA A 11 9.01 -14.50 -35.15
N THR A 12 9.90 -13.56 -35.55
CA THR A 12 10.76 -12.82 -34.61
C THR A 12 9.98 -11.77 -33.83
N SER A 13 9.01 -11.09 -34.47
CA SER A 13 8.15 -10.11 -33.80
C SER A 13 7.18 -10.78 -32.81
N VAL A 14 6.60 -11.93 -33.17
CA VAL A 14 5.72 -12.72 -32.30
C VAL A 14 6.49 -13.28 -31.12
N LYS A 15 7.71 -13.82 -31.32
CA LYS A 15 8.57 -14.25 -30.19
C LYS A 15 8.95 -13.10 -29.27
N LYS A 16 9.26 -11.92 -29.81
CA LYS A 16 9.62 -10.74 -29.05
C LYS A 16 8.44 -10.25 -28.18
N ASN A 17 7.23 -10.24 -28.73
CA ASN A 17 6.02 -9.86 -28.02
C ASN A 17 5.65 -10.87 -26.93
N VAL A 18 5.76 -12.16 -27.18
CA VAL A 18 5.48 -13.22 -26.18
C VAL A 18 6.49 -13.19 -25.04
N VAL A 19 7.77 -12.97 -25.32
CA VAL A 19 8.82 -12.86 -24.28
C VAL A 19 8.64 -11.57 -23.46
N TRP A 20 8.20 -10.47 -24.11
CA TRP A 20 7.90 -9.21 -23.43
C TRP A 20 6.74 -9.37 -22.44
N ASP A 21 5.64 -9.98 -22.87
CA ASP A 21 4.48 -10.26 -22.01
C ASP A 21 4.83 -11.15 -20.83
N ALA A 22 5.62 -12.19 -21.04
CA ALA A 22 6.04 -13.10 -19.96
C ALA A 22 6.92 -12.41 -18.91
N GLY A 23 7.88 -11.58 -19.33
CA GLY A 23 8.77 -10.84 -18.43
C GLY A 23 8.03 -9.76 -17.66
N LEU A 24 7.21 -8.97 -18.32
CA LEU A 24 6.36 -7.97 -17.68
C LEU A 24 5.40 -8.62 -16.68
N ARG A 25 4.76 -9.72 -17.06
CA ARG A 25 3.86 -10.46 -16.18
C ARG A 25 4.60 -10.95 -14.93
N SER A 26 5.77 -11.55 -15.09
CA SER A 26 6.59 -12.02 -13.97
C SER A 26 6.98 -10.87 -13.04
N TYR A 27 7.38 -9.73 -13.59
CA TYR A 27 7.71 -8.54 -12.83
C TYR A 27 6.50 -8.02 -12.03
N MET A 28 5.34 -7.86 -12.65
CA MET A 28 4.13 -7.38 -11.98
C MET A 28 3.62 -8.37 -10.92
N LEU A 29 3.69 -9.68 -11.18
CA LEU A 29 3.39 -10.70 -10.16
C LEU A 29 4.31 -10.58 -8.95
N LYS A 30 5.60 -10.29 -9.16
CA LYS A 30 6.55 -10.07 -8.07
C LYS A 30 6.17 -8.84 -7.24
N VAL A 31 5.76 -7.73 -7.89
CA VAL A 31 5.26 -6.52 -7.22
C VAL A 31 4.05 -6.84 -6.33
N TYR A 32 3.03 -7.49 -6.89
CA TYR A 32 1.81 -7.84 -6.15
C TYR A 32 2.05 -8.84 -5.03
N ASN A 33 2.95 -9.83 -5.24
CA ASN A 33 3.30 -10.79 -4.21
C ASN A 33 3.97 -10.11 -3.01
N TYR A 34 4.92 -9.21 -3.24
CA TYR A 34 5.53 -8.44 -2.15
C TYR A 34 4.50 -7.56 -1.44
N MET A 35 3.67 -6.84 -2.19
CA MET A 35 2.61 -5.99 -1.63
C MET A 35 1.63 -6.81 -0.78
N ALA A 36 1.09 -7.90 -1.31
CA ALA A 36 0.12 -8.74 -0.62
C ALA A 36 0.71 -9.41 0.63
N ALA A 37 1.94 -9.93 0.52
CA ALA A 37 2.65 -10.50 1.67
C ALA A 37 2.98 -9.45 2.74
N GLY A 38 3.31 -8.20 2.33
CA GLY A 38 3.50 -7.07 3.24
C GLY A 38 2.22 -6.70 3.98
N VAL A 39 1.08 -6.62 3.29
CA VAL A 39 -0.23 -6.36 3.89
C VAL A 39 -0.63 -7.49 4.85
N LEU A 40 -0.40 -8.74 4.47
CA LEU A 40 -0.65 -9.90 5.34
C LEU A 40 0.20 -9.85 6.61
N LEU A 41 1.50 -9.59 6.49
CA LEU A 41 2.41 -9.45 7.63
C LEU A 41 1.95 -8.32 8.56
N THR A 42 1.57 -7.17 8.00
CA THR A 42 1.00 -6.04 8.74
C THR A 42 -0.25 -6.44 9.52
N GLY A 43 -1.18 -7.17 8.89
CA GLY A 43 -2.39 -7.66 9.54
C GLY A 43 -2.09 -8.61 10.71
N ILE A 44 -1.18 -9.58 10.50
CA ILE A 44 -0.77 -10.54 11.54
C ILE A 44 -0.15 -9.80 12.74
N ILE A 45 0.81 -8.91 12.49
CA ILE A 45 1.49 -8.16 13.56
C ILE A 45 0.50 -7.23 14.28
N SER A 46 -0.41 -6.58 13.54
CA SER A 46 -1.46 -5.73 14.15
C SER A 46 -2.36 -6.54 15.10
N LEU A 47 -2.82 -7.72 14.68
CA LEU A 47 -3.64 -8.60 15.50
C LEU A 47 -2.90 -9.13 16.73
N LEU A 48 -1.65 -9.56 16.56
CA LEU A 48 -0.82 -10.04 17.67
C LEU A 48 -0.56 -8.92 18.67
N SER A 49 -0.14 -7.74 18.19
CA SER A 49 0.12 -6.58 19.04
C SER A 49 -1.13 -6.15 19.78
N PHE A 50 -2.30 -6.14 19.13
CA PHE A 50 -3.57 -5.84 19.79
C PHE A 50 -3.88 -6.86 20.89
N LYS A 51 -3.81 -8.17 20.61
CA LYS A 51 -4.08 -9.22 21.61
C LYS A 51 -3.15 -9.15 22.82
N MET A 52 -1.88 -8.80 22.61
CA MET A 52 -0.92 -8.61 23.69
C MET A 52 -1.15 -7.32 24.47
N SER A 53 -1.87 -6.36 23.91
CA SER A 53 -2.05 -5.01 24.48
C SER A 53 -3.28 -4.87 25.36
N VAL A 54 -4.27 -5.76 25.23
CA VAL A 54 -5.56 -5.62 25.91
C VAL A 54 -5.76 -6.71 26.97
N VAL A 55 -6.45 -6.33 28.06
CA VAL A 55 -7.00 -7.26 29.03
C VAL A 55 -8.48 -7.37 28.75
N THR A 56 -9.00 -8.60 28.60
CA THR A 56 -10.41 -8.86 28.33
C THR A 56 -11.02 -9.64 29.49
N ASP A 57 -12.29 -9.39 29.78
CA ASP A 57 -13.07 -10.17 30.74
C ASP A 57 -13.58 -11.50 30.12
N SER A 58 -14.34 -12.26 30.91
CA SER A 58 -14.94 -13.53 30.48
C SER A 58 -15.96 -13.38 29.33
N THR A 59 -16.46 -12.16 29.07
CA THR A 59 -17.40 -11.83 27.98
C THR A 59 -16.70 -11.36 26.73
N GLY A 60 -15.35 -11.19 26.77
CA GLY A 60 -14.54 -10.68 25.65
C GLY A 60 -14.53 -9.16 25.55
N MET A 61 -15.08 -8.45 26.56
CA MET A 61 -14.99 -6.99 26.61
C MET A 61 -13.62 -6.54 27.10
N ILE A 62 -13.10 -5.46 26.47
CA ILE A 62 -11.81 -4.87 26.87
C ILE A 62 -12.01 -4.11 28.18
N THR A 63 -11.35 -4.59 29.24
CA THR A 63 -11.39 -3.97 30.58
C THR A 63 -10.21 -3.07 30.88
N GLY A 64 -9.12 -3.19 30.12
CA GLY A 64 -7.93 -2.38 30.31
C GLY A 64 -6.81 -2.70 29.33
N LEU A 65 -5.68 -2.05 29.55
CA LEU A 65 -4.44 -2.30 28.78
C LEU A 65 -3.44 -3.04 29.65
N THR A 66 -2.70 -3.95 29.03
CA THR A 66 -1.53 -4.59 29.65
C THR A 66 -0.38 -3.58 29.80
N SER A 67 0.71 -3.96 30.50
CA SER A 67 1.93 -3.16 30.53
C SER A 67 2.49 -2.88 29.13
N PHE A 68 2.43 -3.88 28.23
CA PHE A 68 2.80 -3.72 26.81
C PHE A 68 1.87 -2.73 26.09
N GLY A 69 0.55 -2.86 26.28
CA GLY A 69 -0.43 -1.94 25.70
C GLY A 69 -0.23 -0.50 26.17
N ASN A 70 0.03 -0.29 27.46
CA ASN A 70 0.34 1.03 27.99
C ASN A 70 1.63 1.60 27.39
N ALA A 71 2.67 0.78 27.19
CA ALA A 71 3.91 1.22 26.58
C ALA A 71 3.70 1.70 25.13
N ILE A 72 2.94 0.98 24.30
CA ILE A 72 2.78 1.32 22.88
C ILE A 72 1.69 2.35 22.59
N PHE A 73 0.64 2.46 23.44
CA PHE A 73 -0.49 3.37 23.17
C PHE A 73 -0.51 4.62 24.04
N ASN A 74 0.02 4.57 25.27
CA ASN A 74 -0.07 5.67 26.22
C ASN A 74 1.28 6.36 26.53
N SER A 75 2.41 5.73 26.21
CA SER A 75 3.72 6.33 26.44
C SER A 75 4.20 7.20 25.27
N GLY A 76 5.32 7.89 25.44
CA GLY A 76 5.99 8.61 24.36
C GLY A 76 6.40 7.72 23.18
N LEU A 77 6.55 6.40 23.40
CA LEU A 77 6.88 5.41 22.36
C LEU A 77 5.86 5.36 21.23
N LYS A 78 4.57 5.69 21.50
CA LYS A 78 3.53 5.76 20.47
C LYS A 78 3.91 6.65 19.30
N TRP A 79 4.54 7.79 19.57
CA TRP A 79 4.95 8.73 18.53
C TRP A 79 6.06 8.15 17.64
N LEU A 80 7.01 7.44 18.26
CA LEU A 80 8.05 6.73 17.53
C LEU A 80 7.45 5.65 16.65
N ILE A 81 6.54 4.82 17.18
CA ILE A 81 5.86 3.74 16.44
C ILE A 81 5.03 4.31 15.27
N MET A 82 4.33 5.43 15.47
CA MET A 82 3.53 6.07 14.42
C MET A 82 4.39 6.69 13.31
N LEU A 83 5.55 7.25 13.65
CA LEU A 83 6.40 7.98 12.69
C LEU A 83 7.47 7.10 12.06
N ALA A 84 7.86 5.98 12.69
CA ALA A 84 8.90 5.10 12.17
C ALA A 84 8.63 4.57 10.76
N PRO A 85 7.40 4.12 10.41
CA PRO A 85 7.10 3.70 9.04
C PRO A 85 7.35 4.80 8.01
N LEU A 86 6.99 6.04 8.32
CA LEU A 86 7.22 7.20 7.44
C LEU A 86 8.74 7.43 7.24
N GLY A 87 9.52 7.33 8.31
CA GLY A 87 10.99 7.41 8.24
C GLY A 87 11.58 6.33 7.32
N ILE A 88 11.06 5.10 7.37
CA ILE A 88 11.50 4.02 6.49
C ILE A 88 11.11 4.28 5.03
N VAL A 89 9.92 4.81 4.77
CA VAL A 89 9.51 5.20 3.39
C VAL A 89 10.50 6.21 2.81
N PHE A 90 10.86 7.25 3.57
CA PHE A 90 11.87 8.22 3.12
C PHE A 90 13.25 7.57 2.94
N TYR A 91 13.68 6.73 3.87
CA TYR A 91 14.95 6.01 3.78
C TYR A 91 15.02 5.14 2.51
N MET A 92 13.93 4.41 2.19
CA MET A 92 13.86 3.62 0.95
C MET A 92 13.82 4.51 -0.29
N SER A 93 13.00 5.56 -0.30
CA SER A 93 12.83 6.45 -1.45
C SER A 93 14.14 7.13 -1.86
N PHE A 94 14.90 7.63 -0.90
CA PHE A 94 16.17 8.31 -1.18
C PHE A 94 17.36 7.34 -1.31
N GLY A 95 17.30 6.19 -0.64
CA GLY A 95 18.40 5.26 -0.52
C GLY A 95 18.40 4.10 -1.51
N ILE A 96 17.31 3.85 -2.24
CA ILE A 96 17.12 2.63 -3.06
C ILE A 96 18.25 2.39 -4.08
N ASN A 97 18.78 3.47 -4.66
CA ASN A 97 19.86 3.37 -5.64
C ASN A 97 21.17 2.84 -5.04
N LYS A 98 21.41 3.08 -3.74
CA LYS A 98 22.60 2.66 -2.99
C LYS A 98 22.41 1.32 -2.27
N MET A 99 21.19 0.76 -2.28
CA MET A 99 20.88 -0.52 -1.63
C MET A 99 21.01 -1.67 -2.63
N SER A 100 21.35 -2.87 -2.12
CA SER A 100 21.10 -4.11 -2.85
C SER A 100 19.61 -4.48 -2.83
N SER A 101 19.15 -5.27 -3.80
CA SER A 101 17.77 -5.78 -3.82
C SER A 101 17.43 -6.55 -2.53
N SER A 102 18.37 -7.36 -2.01
CA SER A 102 18.19 -8.07 -0.73
C SER A 102 18.01 -7.11 0.45
N LYS A 103 18.82 -6.04 0.53
CA LYS A 103 18.69 -5.02 1.58
C LYS A 103 17.35 -4.28 1.47
N ALA A 104 16.94 -3.90 0.26
CA ALA A 104 15.65 -3.25 0.04
C ALA A 104 14.49 -4.15 0.48
N GLN A 105 14.57 -5.45 0.20
CA GLN A 105 13.59 -6.44 0.65
C GLN A 105 13.52 -6.53 2.18
N THR A 106 14.65 -6.61 2.86
CA THR A 106 14.70 -6.64 4.33
C THR A 106 14.07 -5.38 4.94
N VAL A 107 14.41 -4.21 4.40
CA VAL A 107 13.84 -2.93 4.85
C VAL A 107 12.33 -2.88 4.63
N PHE A 108 11.85 -3.43 3.50
CA PHE A 108 10.40 -3.54 3.23
C PHE A 108 9.68 -4.41 4.27
N TRP A 109 10.26 -5.53 4.69
CA TRP A 109 9.66 -6.37 5.74
C TRP A 109 9.66 -5.70 7.11
N ILE A 110 10.73 -4.98 7.45
CA ILE A 110 10.78 -4.15 8.68
C ILE A 110 9.70 -3.07 8.62
N PHE A 111 9.55 -2.40 7.48
CA PHE A 111 8.49 -1.43 7.25
C PHE A 111 7.09 -2.03 7.47
N ALA A 112 6.77 -3.16 6.84
CA ALA A 112 5.47 -3.82 6.99
C ALA A 112 5.20 -4.25 8.44
N SER A 113 6.24 -4.68 9.17
CA SER A 113 6.16 -5.03 10.58
C SER A 113 5.85 -3.82 11.47
N LEU A 114 6.54 -2.71 11.26
CA LEU A 114 6.31 -1.46 12.00
C LEU A 114 4.94 -0.86 11.67
N MET A 115 4.49 -0.96 10.42
CA MET A 115 3.12 -0.59 10.05
C MET A 115 2.08 -1.44 10.78
N GLY A 116 2.32 -2.75 10.95
CA GLY A 116 1.44 -3.62 11.73
C GLY A 116 1.34 -3.18 13.20
N LEU A 117 2.47 -2.87 13.80
CA LEU A 117 2.50 -2.34 15.17
C LEU A 117 1.80 -0.99 15.26
N SER A 118 2.07 -0.09 14.30
CA SER A 118 1.43 1.23 14.23
C SER A 118 -0.07 1.15 14.03
N LEU A 119 -0.58 0.21 13.22
CA LEU A 119 -2.01 0.07 12.94
C LEU A 119 -2.78 -0.75 13.99
N SER A 120 -2.12 -1.33 14.97
CA SER A 120 -2.78 -2.13 16.03
C SER A 120 -3.81 -1.33 16.84
N TRP A 121 -3.65 0.00 16.96
CA TRP A 121 -4.62 0.88 17.61
C TRP A 121 -6.00 0.89 16.90
N ILE A 122 -6.04 0.57 15.61
CA ILE A 122 -7.30 0.48 14.85
C ILE A 122 -8.24 -0.54 15.49
N LEU A 123 -7.69 -1.66 15.97
CA LEU A 123 -8.45 -2.71 16.63
C LEU A 123 -8.94 -2.33 18.05
N LEU A 124 -8.38 -1.29 18.66
CA LEU A 124 -8.92 -0.68 19.87
C LEU A 124 -10.16 0.18 19.60
N VAL A 125 -10.14 0.89 18.46
CA VAL A 125 -11.19 1.87 18.10
C VAL A 125 -12.34 1.23 17.36
N TYR A 126 -12.07 0.25 16.48
CA TYR A 126 -13.07 -0.36 15.63
C TYR A 126 -13.30 -1.83 15.97
N THR A 127 -14.51 -2.32 15.73
CA THR A 127 -14.82 -3.75 15.93
C THR A 127 -14.08 -4.60 14.89
N GLY A 128 -13.61 -5.79 15.31
CA GLY A 128 -12.88 -6.69 14.41
C GLY A 128 -13.68 -7.10 13.17
N VAL A 129 -14.99 -7.31 13.33
CA VAL A 129 -15.92 -7.63 12.22
C VAL A 129 -15.96 -6.50 11.21
N SER A 130 -16.01 -5.25 11.68
CA SER A 130 -16.02 -4.06 10.82
C SER A 130 -14.70 -3.89 10.09
N VAL A 131 -13.58 -4.08 10.77
CA VAL A 131 -12.22 -4.03 10.18
C VAL A 131 -12.10 -5.08 9.06
N ALA A 132 -12.54 -6.32 9.29
CA ALA A 132 -12.52 -7.37 8.29
C ALA A 132 -13.41 -7.04 7.08
N ARG A 133 -14.64 -6.56 7.32
CA ARG A 133 -15.56 -6.15 6.25
C ARG A 133 -14.94 -5.06 5.35
N VAL A 134 -14.40 -4.02 5.97
CA VAL A 134 -13.79 -2.91 5.22
C VAL A 134 -12.52 -3.37 4.50
N PHE A 135 -11.74 -4.28 5.07
CA PHE A 135 -10.58 -4.88 4.41
C PHE A 135 -10.97 -5.58 3.09
N PHE A 136 -12.05 -6.38 3.09
CA PHE A 136 -12.52 -7.02 1.86
C PHE A 136 -13.05 -6.02 0.83
N ILE A 137 -13.77 -4.97 1.26
CA ILE A 137 -14.21 -3.88 0.37
C ILE A 137 -12.99 -3.19 -0.25
N THR A 138 -11.99 -2.86 0.57
CA THR A 138 -10.74 -2.25 0.10
C THR A 138 -10.04 -3.15 -0.92
N SER A 139 -9.93 -4.45 -0.63
CA SER A 139 -9.27 -5.43 -1.50
C SER A 139 -9.98 -5.54 -2.86
N ALA A 140 -11.30 -5.56 -2.88
CA ALA A 140 -12.09 -5.60 -4.11
C ALA A 140 -11.91 -4.31 -4.93
N THR A 141 -12.00 -3.14 -4.28
CA THR A 141 -11.83 -1.83 -4.93
C THR A 141 -10.42 -1.66 -5.48
N PHE A 142 -9.41 -1.97 -4.67
CA PHE A 142 -8.01 -1.92 -5.05
C PHE A 142 -7.71 -2.87 -6.23
N GLY A 143 -8.20 -4.12 -6.17
CA GLY A 143 -8.03 -5.10 -7.23
C GLY A 143 -8.65 -4.64 -8.55
N ALA A 144 -9.87 -4.12 -8.52
CA ALA A 144 -10.55 -3.58 -9.71
C ALA A 144 -9.76 -2.43 -10.34
N MET A 145 -9.29 -1.47 -9.53
CA MET A 145 -8.54 -0.31 -10.01
C MET A 145 -7.13 -0.68 -10.48
N SER A 146 -6.48 -1.65 -9.83
CA SER A 146 -5.22 -2.21 -10.30
C SER A 146 -5.37 -2.89 -11.68
N ILE A 147 -6.41 -3.70 -11.88
CA ILE A 147 -6.68 -4.31 -13.18
C ILE A 147 -6.93 -3.24 -14.24
N TYR A 148 -7.71 -2.20 -13.91
CA TYR A 148 -7.91 -1.07 -14.80
C TYR A 148 -6.60 -0.36 -15.16
N GLY A 149 -5.77 -0.03 -14.17
CA GLY A 149 -4.46 0.62 -14.39
C GLY A 149 -3.51 -0.24 -15.23
N TYR A 150 -3.52 -1.57 -15.03
CA TYR A 150 -2.70 -2.51 -15.80
C TYR A 150 -3.16 -2.63 -17.24
N THR A 151 -4.47 -2.65 -17.51
CA THR A 151 -5.05 -2.96 -18.84
C THR A 151 -5.36 -1.74 -19.69
N THR A 152 -5.58 -0.56 -19.07
CA THR A 152 -5.95 0.64 -19.82
C THR A 152 -4.87 1.07 -20.80
N LYS A 153 -5.32 1.51 -21.98
CA LYS A 153 -4.47 2.13 -23.01
C LYS A 153 -4.38 3.66 -22.88
N ARG A 154 -5.23 4.24 -22.02
CA ARG A 154 -5.19 5.70 -21.75
C ARG A 154 -3.99 6.02 -20.88
N ASP A 155 -3.28 7.10 -21.20
CA ASP A 155 -2.22 7.63 -20.34
C ASP A 155 -2.85 8.30 -19.11
N LEU A 156 -2.57 7.77 -17.93
CA LEU A 156 -3.07 8.28 -16.66
C LEU A 156 -2.16 9.35 -16.02
N THR A 157 -1.08 9.76 -16.68
CA THR A 157 -0.07 10.68 -16.09
C THR A 157 -0.69 12.01 -15.67
N LYS A 158 -1.56 12.60 -16.51
CA LYS A 158 -2.26 13.85 -16.18
C LYS A 158 -3.19 13.68 -14.98
N LEU A 159 -3.92 12.56 -14.94
CA LEU A 159 -4.79 12.22 -13.80
C LEU A 159 -3.95 12.00 -12.53
N GLY A 160 -2.85 11.29 -12.61
CA GLY A 160 -1.94 11.07 -11.49
C GLY A 160 -1.39 12.38 -10.92
N SER A 161 -0.97 13.31 -11.77
CA SER A 161 -0.50 14.64 -11.32
C SER A 161 -1.60 15.42 -10.60
N PHE A 162 -2.84 15.38 -11.09
CA PHE A 162 -3.98 16.01 -10.43
C PHE A 162 -4.29 15.36 -9.06
N LEU A 163 -4.28 14.02 -9.00
CA LEU A 163 -4.53 13.28 -7.77
C LEU A 163 -3.43 13.50 -6.72
N MET A 164 -2.17 13.64 -7.14
CA MET A 164 -1.05 13.97 -6.25
C MET A 164 -1.22 15.38 -5.64
N MET A 165 -1.69 16.36 -6.40
CA MET A 165 -2.05 17.68 -5.84
C MET A 165 -3.20 17.55 -4.83
N GLY A 166 -4.22 16.75 -5.15
CA GLY A 166 -5.32 16.45 -4.24
C GLY A 166 -4.85 15.76 -2.96
N LEU A 167 -3.89 14.83 -3.06
CA LEU A 167 -3.28 14.16 -1.90
C LEU A 167 -2.58 15.18 -0.97
N ILE A 168 -1.81 16.09 -1.53
CA ILE A 168 -1.19 17.17 -0.73
C ILE A 168 -2.28 18.00 -0.04
N GLY A 169 -3.35 18.33 -0.77
CA GLY A 169 -4.49 19.07 -0.22
C GLY A 169 -5.16 18.38 0.97
N ILE A 170 -5.44 17.07 0.87
CA ILE A 170 -6.05 16.34 1.99
C ILE A 170 -5.08 16.13 3.16
N ILE A 171 -3.78 16.06 2.92
CA ILE A 171 -2.77 16.03 3.99
C ILE A 171 -2.81 17.35 4.78
N ILE A 172 -2.77 18.49 4.08
CA ILE A 172 -2.84 19.82 4.71
C ILE A 172 -4.17 19.96 5.46
N ALA A 173 -5.31 19.61 4.84
CA ALA A 173 -6.62 19.64 5.48
C ALA A 173 -6.68 18.75 6.74
N SER A 174 -6.05 17.58 6.69
CA SER A 174 -5.95 16.68 7.85
C SER A 174 -5.14 17.28 8.99
N LEU A 175 -4.01 17.94 8.69
CA LEU A 175 -3.19 18.63 9.69
C LEU A 175 -3.97 19.80 10.32
N VAL A 176 -4.65 20.60 9.53
CA VAL A 176 -5.51 21.68 10.01
C VAL A 176 -6.63 21.12 10.89
N ASN A 177 -7.22 19.97 10.51
CA ASN A 177 -8.30 19.38 11.28
C ASN A 177 -7.87 18.82 12.65
N ILE A 178 -6.58 18.55 12.87
CA ILE A 178 -6.06 18.20 14.21
C ILE A 178 -6.37 19.32 15.22
N PHE A 179 -6.28 20.58 14.76
CA PHE A 179 -6.56 21.75 15.59
C PHE A 179 -8.06 22.09 15.63
N LEU A 180 -8.74 22.03 14.48
CA LEU A 180 -10.17 22.39 14.38
C LEU A 180 -11.11 21.32 14.96
N LYS A 181 -10.69 20.04 14.99
CA LYS A 181 -11.47 18.90 15.48
C LYS A 181 -12.87 18.81 14.86
N SER A 182 -13.03 19.26 13.60
CA SER A 182 -14.29 19.29 12.90
C SER A 182 -14.66 17.91 12.35
N ALA A 183 -15.81 17.38 12.79
CA ALA A 183 -16.36 16.11 12.29
C ALA A 183 -16.72 16.19 10.80
N MET A 184 -17.23 17.34 10.33
CA MET A 184 -17.56 17.56 8.92
C MET A 184 -16.29 17.53 8.07
N MET A 185 -15.21 18.20 8.48
CA MET A 185 -13.94 18.18 7.76
C MET A 185 -13.35 16.76 7.74
N TYR A 186 -13.43 16.03 8.84
CA TYR A 186 -13.00 14.64 8.92
C TYR A 186 -13.74 13.75 7.90
N PHE A 187 -15.06 13.94 7.76
CA PHE A 187 -15.89 13.21 6.81
C PHE A 187 -15.54 13.56 5.36
N VAL A 188 -15.46 14.85 5.03
CA VAL A 188 -15.11 15.32 3.68
C VAL A 188 -13.73 14.84 3.25
N VAL A 189 -12.72 14.98 4.11
CA VAL A 189 -11.37 14.49 3.86
C VAL A 189 -11.37 12.99 3.61
N SER A 190 -12.20 12.21 4.33
CA SER A 190 -12.27 10.77 4.13
C SER A 190 -12.89 10.40 2.78
N ILE A 191 -13.94 11.09 2.33
CA ILE A 191 -14.54 10.88 1.00
C ILE A 191 -13.54 11.23 -0.11
N LEU A 192 -12.94 12.42 -0.03
CA LEU A 192 -11.93 12.84 -1.01
C LEU A 192 -10.73 11.92 -1.02
N GLY A 193 -10.31 11.44 0.15
CA GLY A 193 -9.23 10.47 0.28
C GLY A 193 -9.53 9.15 -0.44
N VAL A 194 -10.75 8.62 -0.30
CA VAL A 194 -11.16 7.42 -1.05
C VAL A 194 -11.05 7.64 -2.55
N LEU A 195 -11.60 8.75 -3.07
CA LEU A 195 -11.56 9.05 -4.51
C LEU A 195 -10.12 9.19 -5.02
N ILE A 196 -9.27 9.88 -4.25
CA ILE A 196 -7.87 10.09 -4.59
C ILE A 196 -7.12 8.75 -4.61
N PHE A 197 -7.21 7.91 -3.55
CA PHE A 197 -6.46 6.66 -3.49
C PHE A 197 -6.99 5.60 -4.47
N VAL A 198 -8.28 5.60 -4.79
CA VAL A 198 -8.85 4.79 -5.88
C VAL A 198 -8.20 5.17 -7.22
N GLY A 199 -8.10 6.45 -7.52
CA GLY A 199 -7.45 6.93 -8.74
C GLY A 199 -5.94 6.71 -8.76
N LEU A 200 -5.24 6.95 -7.63
CA LEU A 200 -3.81 6.70 -7.48
C LEU A 200 -3.47 5.23 -7.67
N THR A 201 -4.28 4.29 -7.15
CA THR A 201 -4.10 2.85 -7.37
C THR A 201 -4.00 2.51 -8.86
N ALA A 202 -4.87 3.08 -9.70
CA ALA A 202 -4.81 2.85 -11.15
C ALA A 202 -3.58 3.50 -11.79
N TYR A 203 -3.30 4.75 -11.43
CA TYR A 203 -2.14 5.49 -11.93
C TYR A 203 -0.83 4.83 -11.55
N ASP A 204 -0.65 4.47 -10.28
CA ASP A 204 0.60 3.87 -9.79
C ASP A 204 0.79 2.46 -10.35
N THR A 205 -0.29 1.67 -10.52
CA THR A 205 -0.21 0.41 -11.25
C THR A 205 0.30 0.60 -12.68
N GLN A 206 -0.23 1.59 -13.42
CA GLN A 206 0.25 1.88 -14.77
C GLN A 206 1.69 2.37 -14.76
N LYS A 207 2.06 3.24 -13.84
CA LYS A 207 3.42 3.75 -13.67
C LYS A 207 4.41 2.63 -13.40
N ILE A 208 4.09 1.71 -12.47
CA ILE A 208 4.92 0.55 -12.12
C ILE A 208 5.08 -0.37 -13.33
N LYS A 209 3.99 -0.66 -14.05
CA LYS A 209 4.04 -1.41 -15.31
C LYS A 209 5.01 -0.79 -16.31
N ASN A 210 4.97 0.54 -16.47
CA ASN A 210 5.82 1.29 -17.41
C ASN A 210 7.30 1.40 -16.94
N MET A 211 7.60 1.13 -15.65
CA MET A 211 8.97 1.05 -15.15
C MET A 211 9.70 -0.23 -15.55
N TYR A 212 8.99 -1.25 -16.02
CA TYR A 212 9.59 -2.50 -16.48
C TYR A 212 10.46 -2.28 -17.71
N SER A 213 11.64 -2.88 -17.72
CA SER A 213 12.50 -2.97 -18.91
C SER A 213 13.09 -4.37 -19.01
N ALA A 214 13.00 -4.95 -20.20
CA ALA A 214 13.59 -6.26 -20.48
C ALA A 214 15.14 -6.25 -20.40
N SER A 215 15.76 -5.06 -20.43
CA SER A 215 17.21 -4.87 -20.29
C SER A 215 17.67 -4.73 -18.85
N ASP A 216 16.73 -4.66 -17.87
CA ASP A 216 17.09 -4.56 -16.46
C ASP A 216 17.82 -5.82 -16.00
N THR A 217 18.87 -5.62 -15.21
CA THR A 217 19.48 -6.73 -14.47
C THR A 217 18.52 -7.26 -13.40
N ILE A 218 18.72 -8.48 -12.93
CA ILE A 218 17.95 -9.07 -11.82
C ILE A 218 17.92 -8.14 -10.60
N GLU A 219 19.06 -7.50 -10.33
CA GLU A 219 19.21 -6.55 -9.23
C GLU A 219 18.32 -5.30 -9.41
N ILE A 220 18.35 -4.67 -10.58
CA ILE A 220 17.55 -3.48 -10.89
C ILE A 220 16.07 -3.82 -10.89
N SER A 221 15.67 -4.89 -11.56
CA SER A 221 14.29 -5.37 -11.60
C SER A 221 13.78 -5.69 -10.19
N GLY A 222 14.61 -6.31 -9.33
CA GLY A 222 14.27 -6.58 -7.94
C GLY A 222 14.00 -5.31 -7.14
N LYS A 223 14.85 -4.29 -7.23
CA LYS A 223 14.66 -2.99 -6.56
C LYS A 223 13.41 -2.28 -7.06
N LYS A 224 13.17 -2.24 -8.38
CA LYS A 224 11.95 -1.66 -8.96
C LYS A 224 10.70 -2.39 -8.46
N ALA A 225 10.72 -3.72 -8.36
CA ALA A 225 9.59 -4.49 -7.86
C ALA A 225 9.28 -4.20 -6.39
N ILE A 226 10.30 -4.06 -5.54
CA ILE A 226 10.12 -3.75 -4.12
C ILE A 226 9.58 -2.32 -3.94
N MET A 227 10.10 -1.34 -4.69
CA MET A 227 9.58 0.04 -4.66
C MET A 227 8.15 0.11 -5.19
N GLY A 228 7.84 -0.61 -6.26
CA GLY A 228 6.48 -0.73 -6.76
C GLY A 228 5.53 -1.35 -5.73
N ALA A 229 5.98 -2.40 -5.05
CA ALA A 229 5.23 -3.03 -3.98
C ALA A 229 4.99 -2.07 -2.80
N LEU A 230 5.99 -1.28 -2.41
CA LEU A 230 5.85 -0.26 -1.38
C LEU A 230 4.82 0.81 -1.77
N THR A 231 4.84 1.29 -3.01
CA THR A 231 3.88 2.27 -3.52
C THR A 231 2.45 1.72 -3.45
N LEU A 232 2.20 0.54 -4.03
CA LEU A 232 0.86 -0.08 -4.01
C LEU A 232 0.41 -0.45 -2.59
N TYR A 233 1.34 -0.83 -1.71
CA TYR A 233 1.05 -1.07 -0.30
C TYR A 233 0.55 0.20 0.38
N LEU A 234 1.20 1.35 0.15
CA LEU A 234 0.78 2.63 0.71
C LEU A 234 -0.59 3.05 0.19
N ASP A 235 -0.87 2.87 -1.11
CA ASP A 235 -2.19 3.13 -1.67
C ASP A 235 -3.26 2.27 -1.01
N PHE A 236 -2.99 0.97 -0.84
CA PHE A 236 -3.91 0.03 -0.20
C PHE A 236 -4.21 0.42 1.25
N ILE A 237 -3.17 0.67 2.06
CA ILE A 237 -3.35 1.02 3.48
C ILE A 237 -4.07 2.35 3.65
N ASN A 238 -3.74 3.35 2.82
CA ASN A 238 -4.42 4.64 2.89
C ASN A 238 -5.89 4.52 2.46
N LEU A 239 -6.19 3.79 1.38
CA LEU A 239 -7.56 3.50 0.96
C LEU A 239 -8.33 2.77 2.06
N PHE A 240 -7.72 1.76 2.69
CA PHE A 240 -8.30 1.02 3.80
C PHE A 240 -8.64 1.94 4.98
N ILE A 241 -7.71 2.83 5.39
CA ILE A 241 -7.93 3.77 6.50
C ILE A 241 -9.07 4.73 6.16
N MET A 242 -9.12 5.28 4.93
CA MET A 242 -10.18 6.19 4.51
C MET A 242 -11.55 5.50 4.47
N LEU A 243 -11.64 4.28 3.94
CA LEU A 243 -12.86 3.48 3.96
C LEU A 243 -13.28 3.09 5.38
N LEU A 244 -12.31 2.77 6.25
CA LEU A 244 -12.59 2.43 7.64
C LEU A 244 -13.12 3.64 8.43
N ARG A 245 -12.67 4.84 8.12
CA ARG A 245 -13.21 6.07 8.69
C ARG A 245 -14.68 6.32 8.30
N LEU A 246 -15.08 5.91 7.09
CA LEU A 246 -16.45 6.11 6.56
C LEU A 246 -17.41 4.99 6.99
N PHE A 247 -16.95 3.75 6.95
CA PHE A 247 -17.80 2.56 7.10
C PHE A 247 -17.49 1.74 8.36
N GLY A 248 -16.45 2.11 9.09
CA GLY A 248 -16.04 1.39 10.28
C GLY A 248 -16.97 1.62 11.46
N GLN A 249 -17.37 0.53 12.12
CA GLN A 249 -18.16 0.58 13.34
C GLN A 249 -17.22 0.68 14.53
N ARG A 250 -17.29 1.79 15.25
CA ARG A 250 -16.50 1.99 16.49
C ARG A 250 -17.04 1.12 17.61
N ARG A 251 -16.15 0.73 18.51
CA ARG A 251 -16.52 0.02 19.75
C ARG A 251 -17.23 0.94 20.73
#